data_22e7fe210eb3a424a14bad1e98246cbb
#
_entry.id   22e7fe210eb3a424a14bad1e98246cbb
#
_cell.length_a   1.000
_cell.length_b   1.000
_cell.length_c   1.000
_cell.angle_alpha   90.00
_cell.angle_beta   90.00
_cell.angle_gamma   90.00
#
_symmetry.space_group_name_H-M   'P 1'
#
loop_
_entity.id
_entity.type
_entity.pdbx_description
1 polymer ?
#
loop_
_entity_poly.entity_id
_entity_poly.type
_entity_poly.pdbx_seq_one_letter_code
_entity_poly.pdbx_strand_id
1 'polypeptide(L)'
;NNILSISKAILYGRTIFKSIRKFIIYQLTCNFCALFLSIIGPFIGVNTPITIIQMLWINMIMDTFAGLAFSFEPALKETMQEQPKKKDEPIMNKYMYSEIVWTGLYSALLCIFFLKSPWIRGLIRYDMEYKYLMTAYFALFIFIGIANAFNSRTHRLNLLAHLKENIVFVITIIFIASVQMILIYKGGTVFRTFGLTPFEL
;
A
#
# COMPACT_ATOMS: atom_id res chain seq x y z
N ASN A 1 -18.24 -25.52 -29.24
CA ASN A 1 -17.27 -24.54 -28.68
C ASN A 1 -17.11 -24.59 -27.15
N ASN A 2 -17.48 -25.68 -26.48
CA ASN A 2 -17.37 -25.83 -25.04
C ASN A 2 -15.93 -25.77 -24.53
N ILE A 3 -14.95 -26.30 -25.28
CA ILE A 3 -13.52 -26.33 -24.89
C ILE A 3 -12.95 -24.92 -24.76
N LEU A 4 -13.25 -24.00 -25.66
CA LEU A 4 -12.79 -22.62 -25.60
C LEU A 4 -13.37 -21.89 -24.39
N SER A 5 -14.63 -22.13 -24.07
CA SER A 5 -15.30 -21.55 -22.90
C SER A 5 -14.72 -22.07 -21.60
N ILE A 6 -14.42 -23.37 -21.53
CA ILE A 6 -13.73 -23.99 -20.37
C ILE A 6 -12.33 -23.41 -20.19
N SER A 7 -11.55 -23.29 -21.28
CA SER A 7 -10.21 -22.70 -21.23
C SER A 7 -10.23 -21.25 -20.73
N LYS A 8 -11.17 -20.45 -21.21
CA LYS A 8 -11.36 -19.06 -20.71
C LYS A 8 -11.75 -19.04 -19.24
N ALA A 9 -12.67 -19.90 -18.80
CA ALA A 9 -13.08 -19.98 -17.41
C ALA A 9 -11.89 -20.32 -16.49
N ILE A 10 -11.02 -21.25 -16.89
CA ILE A 10 -9.80 -21.60 -16.17
C ILE A 10 -8.85 -20.40 -16.10
N LEU A 11 -8.63 -19.70 -17.21
CA LEU A 11 -7.76 -18.53 -17.27
C LEU A 11 -8.23 -17.44 -16.30
N TYR A 12 -9.52 -17.09 -16.36
CA TYR A 12 -10.08 -16.07 -15.46
C TYR A 12 -10.07 -16.52 -13.99
N GLY A 13 -10.41 -17.77 -13.69
CA GLY A 13 -10.34 -18.30 -12.33
C GLY A 13 -8.94 -18.21 -11.72
N ARG A 14 -7.90 -18.56 -12.50
CA ARG A 14 -6.51 -18.42 -12.08
C ARG A 14 -6.10 -16.96 -11.88
N THR A 15 -6.57 -16.07 -12.75
CA THR A 15 -6.30 -14.63 -12.64
C THR A 15 -6.92 -14.04 -11.38
N ILE A 16 -8.18 -14.37 -11.09
CA ILE A 16 -8.87 -13.94 -9.86
C ILE A 16 -8.11 -14.43 -8.63
N PHE A 17 -7.70 -15.68 -8.58
CA PHE A 17 -6.94 -16.22 -7.46
C PHE A 17 -5.62 -15.46 -7.23
N LYS A 18 -4.89 -15.12 -8.30
CA LYS A 18 -3.68 -14.30 -8.23
C LYS A 18 -3.98 -12.89 -7.73
N SER A 19 -5.05 -12.28 -8.21
CA SER A 19 -5.45 -10.92 -7.79
C SER A 19 -5.79 -10.88 -6.30
N ILE A 20 -6.50 -11.90 -5.79
CA ILE A 20 -6.77 -12.05 -4.36
C ILE A 20 -5.46 -12.15 -3.55
N ARG A 21 -4.50 -12.96 -4.00
CA ARG A 21 -3.19 -13.07 -3.33
C ARG A 21 -2.43 -11.74 -3.31
N LYS A 22 -2.39 -11.02 -4.43
CA LYS A 22 -1.75 -9.70 -4.51
C LYS A 22 -2.39 -8.70 -3.54
N PHE A 23 -3.71 -8.67 -3.51
CA PHE A 23 -4.44 -7.81 -2.58
C PHE A 23 -4.15 -8.14 -1.11
N ILE A 24 -4.15 -9.43 -0.74
CA ILE A 24 -3.83 -9.88 0.62
C ILE A 24 -2.41 -9.49 1.01
N ILE A 25 -1.41 -9.70 0.14
CA ILE A 25 -0.02 -9.30 0.39
C ILE A 25 0.05 -7.80 0.65
N TYR A 26 -0.58 -7.01 -0.22
CA TYR A 26 -0.61 -5.57 -0.11
C TYR A 26 -1.21 -5.10 1.23
N GLN A 27 -2.42 -5.56 1.53
CA GLN A 27 -3.17 -5.17 2.73
C GLN A 27 -2.45 -5.59 4.01
N LEU A 28 -2.01 -6.84 4.10
CA LEU A 28 -1.31 -7.32 5.27
C LEU A 28 0.05 -6.64 5.47
N THR A 29 0.75 -6.29 4.41
CA THR A 29 2.00 -5.53 4.50
C THR A 29 1.76 -4.14 5.09
N CYS A 30 0.75 -3.41 4.62
CA CYS A 30 0.40 -2.10 5.15
C CYS A 30 -0.05 -2.17 6.63
N ASN A 31 -0.90 -3.14 6.96
CA ASN A 31 -1.37 -3.34 8.33
C ASN A 31 -0.26 -3.77 9.28
N PHE A 32 0.64 -4.65 8.84
CA PHE A 32 1.81 -5.06 9.62
C PHE A 32 2.74 -3.87 9.89
N CYS A 33 3.01 -3.05 8.88
CA CYS A 33 3.78 -1.82 9.02
C CYS A 33 3.15 -0.88 10.07
N ALA A 34 1.86 -0.61 9.95
CA ALA A 34 1.13 0.26 10.87
C ALA A 34 1.10 -0.27 12.30
N LEU A 35 0.87 -1.58 12.47
CA LEU A 35 0.90 -2.24 13.78
C LEU A 35 2.28 -2.13 14.43
N PHE A 36 3.34 -2.44 13.67
CA PHE A 36 4.71 -2.36 14.15
C PHE A 36 5.07 -0.93 14.59
N LEU A 37 4.70 0.08 13.79
CA LEU A 37 4.91 1.49 14.13
C LEU A 37 4.12 1.90 15.38
N SER A 38 2.91 1.41 15.55
CA SER A 38 2.10 1.70 16.74
C SER A 38 2.69 1.10 18.01
N ILE A 39 3.32 -0.06 17.91
CA ILE A 39 4.01 -0.70 19.04
C ILE A 39 5.34 0.01 19.36
N ILE A 40 6.14 0.30 18.34
CA ILE A 40 7.49 0.89 18.52
C ILE A 40 7.42 2.39 18.81
N GLY A 41 6.38 3.09 18.31
CA GLY A 41 6.23 4.54 18.46
C GLY A 41 6.49 5.07 19.87
N PRO A 42 5.81 4.57 20.91
CA PRO A 42 6.06 5.00 22.29
C PRO A 42 7.50 4.83 22.76
N PHE A 43 8.18 3.76 22.38
CA PHE A 43 9.58 3.49 22.74
C PHE A 43 10.55 4.48 22.08
N ILE A 44 10.20 5.01 20.93
CA ILE A 44 11.02 6.02 20.24
C ILE A 44 10.58 7.47 20.56
N GLY A 45 9.64 7.65 21.51
CA GLY A 45 9.16 8.96 21.93
C GLY A 45 8.11 9.59 21.02
N VAL A 46 7.39 8.79 20.25
CA VAL A 46 6.24 9.20 19.44
C VAL A 46 5.00 8.43 19.91
N ASN A 47 4.20 9.03 20.78
CA ASN A 47 3.09 8.32 21.44
C ASN A 47 2.02 7.82 20.47
N THR A 48 1.71 8.57 19.42
CA THR A 48 0.70 8.20 18.42
C THR A 48 1.21 8.50 17.01
N PRO A 49 2.01 7.60 16.41
CA PRO A 49 2.52 7.82 15.05
C PRO A 49 1.38 7.97 14.03
N ILE A 50 0.36 7.14 14.16
CA ILE A 50 -0.84 7.16 13.31
C ILE A 50 -2.05 7.26 14.23
N THR A 51 -2.95 8.23 13.97
CA THR A 51 -4.20 8.37 14.74
C THR A 51 -5.23 7.32 14.29
N ILE A 52 -6.22 7.05 15.15
CA ILE A 52 -7.33 6.14 14.83
C ILE A 52 -8.05 6.58 13.55
N ILE A 53 -8.29 7.88 13.40
CA ILE A 53 -8.97 8.43 12.21
C ILE A 53 -8.11 8.23 10.95
N GLN A 54 -6.81 8.48 11.05
CA GLN A 54 -5.87 8.20 9.95
C GLN A 54 -5.85 6.71 9.58
N MET A 55 -5.87 5.82 10.59
CA MET A 55 -5.90 4.36 10.36
C MET A 55 -7.22 3.93 9.68
N LEU A 56 -8.36 4.44 10.14
CA LEU A 56 -9.66 4.17 9.49
C LEU A 56 -9.67 4.66 8.05
N TRP A 57 -9.10 5.83 7.79
CA TRP A 57 -8.96 6.38 6.44
C TRP A 57 -8.09 5.49 5.56
N ILE A 58 -6.91 5.08 6.06
CA ILE A 58 -6.01 4.19 5.35
C ILE A 58 -6.75 2.90 4.98
N ASN A 59 -7.39 2.24 5.94
CA ASN A 59 -8.10 0.99 5.70
C ASN A 59 -9.26 1.18 4.71
N MET A 60 -10.08 2.22 4.89
CA MET A 60 -11.22 2.45 4.01
C MET A 60 -10.79 2.71 2.56
N ILE A 61 -9.85 3.64 2.36
CA ILE A 61 -9.41 4.03 1.01
C ILE A 61 -8.54 2.97 0.38
N MET A 62 -7.52 2.51 1.10
CA MET A 62 -6.55 1.60 0.51
C MET A 62 -7.16 0.20 0.31
N ASP A 63 -7.95 -0.29 1.26
CA ASP A 63 -8.56 -1.61 1.12
C ASP A 63 -9.63 -1.64 0.04
N THR A 64 -10.52 -0.64 0.01
CA THR A 64 -11.60 -0.59 -0.97
C THR A 64 -11.07 -0.35 -2.38
N PHE A 65 -10.27 0.70 -2.56
CA PHE A 65 -9.80 1.08 -3.89
C PHE A 65 -8.66 0.20 -4.40
N ALA A 66 -7.77 -0.26 -3.52
CA ALA A 66 -6.74 -1.21 -3.92
C ALA A 66 -7.37 -2.56 -4.30
N GLY A 67 -8.35 -3.04 -3.55
CA GLY A 67 -9.11 -4.25 -3.90
C GLY A 67 -9.73 -4.15 -5.29
N LEU A 68 -10.36 -3.00 -5.58
CA LEU A 68 -10.90 -2.71 -6.90
C LEU A 68 -9.80 -2.72 -7.98
N ALA A 69 -8.71 -2.01 -7.74
CA ALA A 69 -7.60 -1.92 -8.69
C ALA A 69 -6.97 -3.27 -9.01
N PHE A 70 -6.76 -4.14 -8.00
CA PHE A 70 -6.25 -5.50 -8.20
C PHE A 70 -7.24 -6.42 -8.89
N SER A 71 -8.57 -6.18 -8.78
CA SER A 71 -9.58 -6.99 -9.45
C SER A 71 -9.57 -6.81 -10.97
N PHE A 72 -9.08 -5.70 -11.47
CA PHE A 72 -8.97 -5.40 -12.91
C PHE A 72 -7.63 -5.79 -13.53
N GLU A 73 -6.79 -6.57 -12.82
CA GLU A 73 -5.56 -7.09 -13.42
C GLU A 73 -5.84 -7.96 -14.65
N PRO A 74 -5.08 -7.79 -15.74
CA PRO A 74 -5.33 -8.49 -17.00
C PRO A 74 -5.06 -9.98 -16.86
N ALA A 75 -5.86 -10.78 -17.56
CA ALA A 75 -5.70 -12.22 -17.65
C ALA A 75 -4.57 -12.56 -18.64
N LEU A 76 -3.36 -12.74 -18.15
CA LEU A 76 -2.18 -13.03 -18.96
C LEU A 76 -2.17 -14.49 -19.41
N LYS A 77 -1.87 -14.75 -20.68
CA LYS A 77 -1.77 -16.11 -21.26
C LYS A 77 -0.72 -16.96 -20.53
N GLU A 78 0.33 -16.35 -20.00
CA GLU A 78 1.38 -17.01 -19.19
C GLU A 78 0.77 -17.75 -17.99
N THR A 79 -0.33 -17.26 -17.42
CA THR A 79 -1.04 -17.91 -16.31
C THR A 79 -1.57 -19.30 -16.66
N MET A 80 -1.80 -19.59 -17.94
CA MET A 80 -2.22 -20.92 -18.39
C MET A 80 -1.07 -21.95 -18.41
N GLN A 81 0.18 -21.49 -18.48
CA GLN A 81 1.37 -22.36 -18.47
C GLN A 81 1.74 -22.83 -17.07
N GLU A 82 1.17 -22.22 -16.04
CA GLU A 82 1.42 -22.62 -14.66
C GLU A 82 0.74 -23.95 -14.33
N GLN A 83 1.37 -24.68 -13.40
CA GLN A 83 0.78 -25.94 -12.92
C GLN A 83 -0.59 -25.69 -12.28
N PRO A 84 -1.54 -26.64 -12.44
CA PRO A 84 -2.82 -26.56 -11.76
C PRO A 84 -2.67 -26.46 -10.24
N LYS A 85 -3.44 -25.58 -9.63
CA LYS A 85 -3.48 -25.44 -8.19
C LYS A 85 -4.15 -26.65 -7.55
N LYS A 86 -3.59 -27.12 -6.42
CA LYS A 86 -4.24 -28.19 -5.63
C LYS A 86 -5.51 -27.65 -4.98
N LYS A 87 -6.52 -28.50 -4.83
CA LYS A 87 -7.80 -28.12 -4.22
C LYS A 87 -7.63 -27.57 -2.80
N ASP A 88 -6.69 -28.14 -2.06
CA ASP A 88 -6.42 -27.78 -0.65
C ASP A 88 -5.22 -26.83 -0.50
N GLU A 89 -4.79 -26.17 -1.58
CA GLU A 89 -3.69 -25.22 -1.52
C GLU A 89 -4.13 -23.98 -0.72
N PRO A 90 -3.43 -23.59 0.35
CA PRO A 90 -3.77 -22.41 1.13
C PRO A 90 -3.60 -21.15 0.29
N ILE A 91 -4.47 -20.16 0.50
CA ILE A 91 -4.37 -18.85 -0.16
C ILE A 91 -3.02 -18.21 0.14
N MET A 92 -2.56 -18.29 1.40
CA MET A 92 -1.26 -17.79 1.81
C MET A 92 -0.23 -18.92 1.89
N ASN A 93 0.89 -18.75 1.23
CA ASN A 93 2.04 -19.64 1.29
C ASN A 93 3.19 -19.01 2.11
N LYS A 94 4.22 -19.81 2.41
CA LYS A 94 5.38 -19.34 3.19
C LYS A 94 6.12 -18.16 2.55
N TYR A 95 6.15 -18.11 1.22
CA TYR A 95 6.76 -17.02 0.48
C TYR A 95 6.01 -15.71 0.71
N MET A 96 4.67 -15.75 0.67
CA MET A 96 3.83 -14.57 0.94
C MET A 96 4.03 -14.05 2.36
N TYR A 97 4.11 -14.91 3.37
CA TYR A 97 4.41 -14.50 4.75
C TYR A 97 5.77 -13.80 4.84
N SER A 98 6.79 -14.36 4.22
CA SER A 98 8.12 -13.76 4.17
C SER A 98 8.09 -12.38 3.51
N GLU A 99 7.41 -12.26 2.38
CA GLU A 99 7.27 -11.00 1.64
C GLU A 99 6.57 -9.93 2.50
N ILE A 100 5.46 -10.27 3.15
CA ILE A 100 4.70 -9.36 4.03
C ILE A 100 5.58 -8.87 5.18
N VAL A 101 6.27 -9.78 5.87
CA VAL A 101 7.10 -9.42 7.03
C VAL A 101 8.28 -8.55 6.61
N TRP A 102 9.04 -8.95 5.59
CA TRP A 102 10.21 -8.19 5.17
C TRP A 102 9.85 -6.83 4.57
N THR A 103 8.84 -6.75 3.72
CA THR A 103 8.41 -5.48 3.13
C THR A 103 7.78 -4.58 4.18
N GLY A 104 6.97 -5.12 5.08
CA GLY A 104 6.36 -4.36 6.17
C GLY A 104 7.41 -3.84 7.16
N LEU A 105 8.39 -4.66 7.52
CA LEU A 105 9.49 -4.25 8.39
C LEU A 105 10.37 -3.18 7.73
N TYR A 106 10.73 -3.35 6.46
CA TYR A 106 11.47 -2.35 5.71
C TYR A 106 10.73 -1.01 5.67
N SER A 107 9.44 -1.03 5.36
CA SER A 107 8.59 0.17 5.33
C SER A 107 8.52 0.84 6.71
N ALA A 108 8.39 0.06 7.78
CA ALA A 108 8.37 0.57 9.15
C ALA A 108 9.71 1.20 9.55
N LEU A 109 10.83 0.57 9.21
CA LEU A 109 12.17 1.12 9.46
C LEU A 109 12.39 2.44 8.72
N LEU A 110 11.90 2.54 7.47
CA LEU A 110 11.96 3.77 6.70
C LEU A 110 11.14 4.89 7.35
N CYS A 111 9.95 4.58 7.86
CA CYS A 111 9.12 5.51 8.63
C CYS A 111 9.80 5.97 9.92
N ILE A 112 10.43 5.07 10.66
CA ILE A 112 11.17 5.39 11.89
C ILE A 112 12.37 6.28 11.56
N PHE A 113 13.11 5.95 10.52
CA PHE A 113 14.23 6.77 10.05
C PHE A 113 13.77 8.18 9.71
N PHE A 114 12.65 8.31 8.99
CA PHE A 114 12.05 9.61 8.68
C PHE A 114 11.75 10.43 9.93
N LEU A 115 11.13 9.83 10.93
CA LEU A 115 10.77 10.51 12.19
C LEU A 115 11.98 10.91 13.04
N LYS A 116 13.07 10.15 12.99
CA LYS A 116 14.24 10.32 13.86
C LYS A 116 15.40 11.06 13.20
N SER A 117 15.46 11.10 11.88
CA SER A 117 16.57 11.74 11.17
C SER A 117 16.66 13.23 11.49
N PRO A 118 17.79 13.71 12.04
CA PRO A 118 18.00 15.14 12.30
C PRO A 118 17.98 15.96 11.02
N TRP A 119 18.40 15.37 9.91
CA TRP A 119 18.42 16.01 8.60
C TRP A 119 17.01 16.32 8.11
N ILE A 120 16.10 15.35 8.18
CA ILE A 120 14.69 15.52 7.79
C ILE A 120 14.00 16.53 8.69
N ARG A 121 14.28 16.47 10.02
CA ARG A 121 13.76 17.46 10.98
C ARG A 121 14.25 18.88 10.68
N GLY A 122 15.44 19.03 10.13
CA GLY A 122 15.98 20.32 9.71
C GLY A 122 15.36 20.89 8.42
N LEU A 123 14.76 20.04 7.59
CA LEU A 123 14.07 20.44 6.34
C LEU A 123 12.62 20.86 6.57
N ILE A 124 12.00 20.36 7.63
CA ILE A 124 10.60 20.62 7.97
C ILE A 124 10.53 21.75 9.00
N ARG A 125 9.55 22.63 8.86
CA ARG A 125 9.32 23.75 9.79
C ARG A 125 9.19 23.22 11.23
N TYR A 126 9.97 23.83 12.13
CA TYR A 126 9.91 23.49 13.56
C TYR A 126 8.60 24.00 14.16
N ASP A 127 7.91 23.13 14.89
CA ASP A 127 6.78 23.47 15.77
C ASP A 127 6.90 22.62 17.05
N MET A 128 6.55 23.20 18.21
CA MET A 128 6.63 22.50 19.50
C MET A 128 5.82 21.20 19.56
N GLU A 129 4.73 21.11 18.78
CA GLU A 129 3.88 19.91 18.69
C GLU A 129 4.24 18.99 17.52
N TYR A 130 5.30 19.29 16.77
CA TYR A 130 5.73 18.52 15.58
C TYR A 130 4.62 18.31 14.52
N LYS A 131 3.68 19.26 14.42
CA LYS A 131 2.51 19.14 13.53
C LYS A 131 2.89 18.91 12.09
N TYR A 132 3.84 19.69 11.57
CA TYR A 132 4.30 19.59 10.17
C TYR A 132 5.06 18.29 9.93
N LEU A 133 5.91 17.87 10.87
CA LEU A 133 6.61 16.59 10.80
C LEU A 133 5.63 15.41 10.75
N MET A 134 4.59 15.44 11.58
CA MET A 134 3.58 14.39 11.62
C MET A 134 2.69 14.40 10.37
N THR A 135 2.44 15.56 9.76
CA THR A 135 1.73 15.68 8.48
C THR A 135 2.57 15.08 7.35
N ALA A 136 3.85 15.42 7.27
CA ALA A 136 4.78 14.86 6.30
C ALA A 136 4.95 13.35 6.49
N TYR A 137 4.98 12.87 7.72
CA TYR A 137 5.01 11.44 8.04
C TYR A 137 3.75 10.71 7.56
N PHE A 138 2.57 11.28 7.76
CA PHE A 138 1.32 10.70 7.26
C PHE A 138 1.30 10.64 5.73
N ALA A 139 1.76 11.70 5.06
CA ALA A 139 1.94 11.70 3.61
C ALA A 139 2.90 10.60 3.16
N LEU A 140 4.07 10.50 3.81
CA LEU A 140 5.06 9.44 3.53
C LEU A 140 4.45 8.05 3.66
N PHE A 141 3.68 7.79 4.73
CA PHE A 141 3.04 6.49 4.94
C PHE A 141 2.10 6.11 3.79
N ILE A 142 1.29 7.05 3.32
CA ILE A 142 0.40 6.83 2.17
C ILE A 142 1.19 6.59 0.89
N PHE A 143 2.26 7.36 0.63
CA PHE A 143 3.09 7.16 -0.56
C PHE A 143 3.87 5.84 -0.53
N ILE A 144 4.32 5.40 0.65
CA ILE A 144 4.88 4.04 0.82
C ILE A 144 3.81 2.99 0.50
N GLY A 145 2.57 3.17 0.94
CA GLY A 145 1.45 2.30 0.60
C GLY A 145 1.21 2.24 -0.91
N ILE A 146 1.23 3.37 -1.60
CA ILE A 146 1.14 3.44 -3.07
C ILE A 146 2.30 2.68 -3.73
N ALA A 147 3.53 2.91 -3.29
CA ALA A 147 4.70 2.19 -3.81
C ALA A 147 4.59 0.67 -3.57
N ASN A 148 4.09 0.26 -2.39
CA ASN A 148 3.83 -1.14 -2.09
C ASN A 148 2.72 -1.74 -2.97
N ALA A 149 1.71 -0.96 -3.38
CA ALA A 149 0.70 -1.41 -4.34
C ALA A 149 1.34 -1.77 -5.69
N PHE A 150 2.27 -0.96 -6.19
CA PHE A 150 3.03 -1.29 -7.39
C PHE A 150 3.89 -2.55 -7.21
N ASN A 151 4.56 -2.68 -6.06
CA ASN A 151 5.38 -3.85 -5.75
C ASN A 151 4.54 -5.13 -5.65
N SER A 152 3.39 -5.08 -5.00
CA SER A 152 2.48 -6.24 -4.85
C SER A 152 1.79 -6.63 -6.16
N ARG A 153 1.63 -5.69 -7.10
CA ARG A 153 1.00 -5.93 -8.40
C ARG A 153 1.82 -6.85 -9.30
N THR A 154 3.14 -6.74 -9.25
CA THR A 154 4.02 -7.51 -10.12
C THR A 154 5.27 -7.99 -9.38
N HIS A 155 5.66 -9.24 -9.64
CA HIS A 155 6.93 -9.79 -9.17
C HIS A 155 8.08 -9.56 -10.16
N ARG A 156 7.86 -8.77 -11.22
CA ARG A 156 8.88 -8.41 -12.21
C ARG A 156 9.65 -7.19 -11.73
N LEU A 157 10.92 -7.08 -12.13
CA LEU A 157 11.74 -5.89 -11.88
C LEU A 157 11.13 -4.62 -12.50
N ASN A 158 10.41 -4.76 -13.62
CA ASN A 158 9.65 -3.66 -14.20
C ASN A 158 8.28 -3.53 -13.50
N LEU A 159 8.20 -2.65 -12.52
CA LEU A 159 6.98 -2.38 -11.76
C LEU A 159 5.85 -1.77 -12.62
N LEU A 160 6.18 -1.22 -13.79
CA LEU A 160 5.23 -0.63 -14.73
C LEU A 160 4.76 -1.63 -15.80
N ALA A 161 5.17 -2.91 -15.70
CA ALA A 161 4.75 -3.94 -16.64
C ALA A 161 3.22 -4.04 -16.67
N HIS A 162 2.64 -4.12 -17.89
CA HIS A 162 1.21 -4.23 -18.14
C HIS A 162 0.33 -3.13 -17.50
N LEU A 163 0.93 -1.98 -17.12
CA LEU A 163 0.19 -0.87 -16.50
C LEU A 163 -0.87 -0.29 -17.45
N LYS A 164 -0.57 -0.25 -18.75
CA LYS A 164 -1.52 0.23 -19.77
C LYS A 164 -2.75 -0.67 -19.93
N GLU A 165 -2.64 -1.93 -19.53
CA GLU A 165 -3.74 -2.90 -19.59
C GLU A 165 -4.65 -2.81 -18.35
N ASN A 166 -4.18 -2.16 -17.26
CA ASN A 166 -4.96 -1.92 -16.05
C ASN A 166 -5.09 -0.41 -15.77
N ILE A 167 -5.92 0.25 -16.58
CA ILE A 167 -6.19 1.69 -16.43
C ILE A 167 -6.87 1.98 -15.08
N VAL A 168 -7.68 1.06 -14.56
CA VAL A 168 -8.37 1.21 -13.27
C VAL A 168 -7.35 1.34 -12.13
N PHE A 169 -6.27 0.57 -12.16
CA PHE A 169 -5.18 0.71 -11.20
C PHE A 169 -4.57 2.12 -11.24
N VAL A 170 -4.27 2.63 -12.43
CA VAL A 170 -3.68 3.98 -12.61
C VAL A 170 -4.63 5.06 -12.07
N ILE A 171 -5.91 5.01 -12.46
CA ILE A 171 -6.92 5.96 -12.00
C ILE A 171 -7.04 5.92 -10.48
N THR A 172 -7.07 4.73 -9.89
CA THR A 172 -7.16 4.54 -8.44
C THR A 172 -5.97 5.14 -7.71
N ILE A 173 -4.75 4.92 -8.20
CA ILE A 173 -3.53 5.50 -7.60
C ILE A 173 -3.55 7.02 -7.68
N ILE A 174 -3.92 7.58 -8.83
CA ILE A 174 -4.05 9.04 -8.99
C ILE A 174 -5.13 9.60 -8.06
N PHE A 175 -6.25 8.90 -7.93
CA PHE A 175 -7.32 9.30 -7.02
C PHE A 175 -6.84 9.32 -5.56
N ILE A 176 -6.20 8.25 -5.08
CA ILE A 176 -5.67 8.16 -3.71
C ILE A 176 -4.65 9.27 -3.47
N ALA A 177 -3.71 9.48 -4.38
CA ALA A 177 -2.71 10.54 -4.26
C ALA A 177 -3.35 11.93 -4.23
N SER A 178 -4.35 12.19 -5.07
CA SER A 178 -5.07 13.48 -5.11
C SER A 178 -5.83 13.74 -3.82
N VAL A 179 -6.54 12.74 -3.31
CA VAL A 179 -7.25 12.86 -2.03
C VAL A 179 -6.27 13.08 -0.89
N GLN A 180 -5.13 12.40 -0.88
CA GLN A 180 -4.09 12.61 0.13
C GLN A 180 -3.57 14.05 0.10
N MET A 181 -3.34 14.63 -1.09
CA MET A 181 -2.95 16.03 -1.23
C MET A 181 -4.01 16.98 -0.67
N ILE A 182 -5.29 16.71 -0.95
CA ILE A 182 -6.40 17.50 -0.39
C ILE A 182 -6.41 17.40 1.14
N LEU A 183 -6.21 16.21 1.71
CA LEU A 183 -6.19 16.02 3.15
C LEU A 183 -5.03 16.74 3.83
N ILE A 184 -3.85 16.79 3.23
CA ILE A 184 -2.70 17.54 3.77
C ILE A 184 -3.06 19.01 3.98
N TYR A 185 -3.80 19.61 3.06
CA TYR A 185 -4.14 21.04 3.12
C TYR A 185 -5.48 21.35 3.79
N LYS A 186 -6.44 20.42 3.76
CA LYS A 186 -7.82 20.66 4.25
C LYS A 186 -8.25 19.73 5.38
N GLY A 187 -7.48 18.72 5.73
CA GLY A 187 -7.83 17.72 6.76
C GLY A 187 -7.89 18.29 8.18
N GLY A 188 -7.09 19.31 8.47
CA GLY A 188 -7.09 20.03 9.73
C GLY A 188 -6.88 19.15 10.96
N THR A 189 -7.48 19.53 12.06
CA THR A 189 -7.33 18.83 13.35
C THR A 189 -7.91 17.43 13.35
N VAL A 190 -8.93 17.14 12.53
CA VAL A 190 -9.55 15.83 12.43
C VAL A 190 -8.56 14.76 11.93
N PHE A 191 -7.81 15.08 10.89
CA PHE A 191 -6.77 14.20 10.34
C PHE A 191 -5.37 14.48 10.90
N ARG A 192 -5.25 15.46 11.80
CA ARG A 192 -3.96 15.95 12.32
C ARG A 192 -3.02 16.33 11.16
N THR A 193 -3.54 17.05 10.18
CA THR A 193 -2.81 17.53 9.01
C THR A 193 -2.79 19.05 8.96
N PHE A 194 -1.63 19.61 8.64
CA PHE A 194 -1.39 21.05 8.55
C PHE A 194 -0.62 21.31 7.27
N GLY A 195 -1.07 22.25 6.45
CA GLY A 195 -0.54 22.50 5.12
C GLY A 195 0.99 22.56 5.07
N LEU A 196 1.58 21.73 4.25
CA LEU A 196 3.02 21.69 3.98
C LEU A 196 3.39 22.66 2.87
N THR A 197 4.62 23.19 2.89
CA THR A 197 5.16 23.91 1.74
C THR A 197 5.57 22.93 0.63
N PRO A 198 5.68 23.39 -0.64
CA PRO A 198 6.17 22.52 -1.72
C PRO A 198 7.57 21.93 -1.48
N PHE A 199 8.34 22.53 -0.58
CA PHE A 199 9.66 22.03 -0.20
C PHE A 199 9.61 20.93 0.86
N GLU A 200 8.56 20.91 1.69
CA GLU A 200 8.35 19.92 2.76
C GLU A 200 7.58 18.66 2.27
N LEU A 201 7.01 18.73 1.06
CA LEU A 201 6.25 17.65 0.43
C LEU A 201 7.14 16.82 -0.49
#